data_edabf71424d700ce02c6eaef796f04ea
#
_entry.id   edabf71424d700ce02c6eaef796f04ea
#
_cell.length_a   1.000
_cell.length_b   1.000
_cell.length_c   1.000
_cell.angle_alpha   90.00
_cell.angle_beta   90.00
_cell.angle_gamma   90.00
#
_symmetry.space_group_name_H-M   'P 1'
#
loop_
_entity.id
_entity.type
_entity.pdbx_description
1 polymer ?
#
loop_
_entity_poly.entity_id
_entity_poly.type
_entity_poly.pdbx_seq_one_letter_code
_entity_poly.pdbx_strand_id
1 'polypeptide(L)'
;MKILEIAGLFGTIWFLCTEGLGYWNIGTNTGLIVSVLIFLAAKYHCQIREWCSRHKSRFYKMICSILYLVIAAVISLAVITTGLILSVHSNGQKENSTVIILGSGVNDDGRPSDVMRERLDTALEYLNDNPHSAIIVSGGLDDQGGYTEAESMKDYLIEHGIKSDRIYLENQSHSTRENIEYSETVLQNNHLNASVLIVTSDFHLYRAGYLARHYHLDYELLGSPTPWYVLPSYWIREMYGILHEWIAD
;
A
#
# COMPACT_ATOMS: atom_id res chain seq x y z
N MET A 1 5.22 25.75 -18.67
CA MET A 1 3.74 25.78 -18.46
C MET A 1 3.01 24.68 -19.25
N LYS A 2 3.13 24.60 -20.60
CA LYS A 2 2.46 23.54 -21.40
C LYS A 2 2.78 22.10 -20.92
N ILE A 3 4.00 21.82 -20.50
CA ILE A 3 4.39 20.50 -19.97
C ILE A 3 3.61 20.18 -18.70
N LEU A 4 3.47 21.11 -17.76
CA LEU A 4 2.69 20.91 -16.54
C LEU A 4 1.19 20.77 -16.82
N GLU A 5 0.67 21.47 -17.81
CA GLU A 5 -0.72 21.33 -18.25
C GLU A 5 -0.98 19.90 -18.80
N ILE A 6 -0.08 19.41 -19.65
CA ILE A 6 -0.16 18.05 -20.20
C ILE A 6 -0.01 17.02 -19.08
N ALA A 7 0.94 17.20 -18.17
CA ALA A 7 1.15 16.28 -17.04
C ALA A 7 -0.06 16.23 -16.11
N GLY A 8 -0.64 17.40 -15.79
CA GLY A 8 -1.86 17.46 -14.96
C GLY A 8 -3.06 16.81 -15.64
N LEU A 9 -3.24 17.03 -16.96
CA LEU A 9 -4.31 16.37 -17.71
C LEU A 9 -4.12 14.84 -17.77
N PHE A 10 -2.90 14.38 -18.05
CA PHE A 10 -2.56 12.96 -18.08
C PHE A 10 -2.82 12.31 -16.71
N GLY A 11 -2.34 12.92 -15.62
CA GLY A 11 -2.60 12.42 -14.27
C GLY A 11 -4.09 12.36 -13.94
N THR A 12 -4.86 13.39 -14.33
CA THR A 12 -6.33 13.40 -14.14
C THR A 12 -6.99 12.22 -14.84
N ILE A 13 -6.65 11.98 -16.11
CA ILE A 13 -7.19 10.85 -16.88
C ILE A 13 -6.77 9.52 -16.24
N TRP A 14 -5.50 9.40 -15.83
CA TRP A 14 -4.98 8.19 -15.18
C TRP A 14 -5.77 7.81 -13.94
N PHE A 15 -5.93 8.75 -12.99
CA PHE A 15 -6.64 8.46 -11.74
C PHE A 15 -8.14 8.24 -11.94
N LEU A 16 -8.78 8.92 -12.90
CA LEU A 16 -10.16 8.62 -13.30
C LEU A 16 -10.31 7.21 -13.89
N CYS A 17 -9.36 6.77 -14.71
CA CYS A 17 -9.37 5.40 -15.23
C CYS A 17 -9.17 4.38 -14.10
N THR A 18 -8.28 4.66 -13.14
CA THR A 18 -8.04 3.78 -11.99
C THR A 18 -9.29 3.65 -11.12
N GLU A 19 -10.02 4.76 -10.88
CA GLU A 19 -11.33 4.73 -10.20
C GLU A 19 -12.38 3.94 -11.00
N GLY A 20 -12.42 4.12 -12.32
CA GLY A 20 -13.31 3.39 -13.22
C GLY A 20 -13.08 1.88 -13.24
N LEU A 21 -11.88 1.43 -12.85
CA LEU A 21 -11.53 0.02 -12.66
C LEU A 21 -11.85 -0.50 -11.24
N GLY A 22 -12.46 0.30 -10.37
CA GLY A 22 -12.87 -0.10 -9.03
C GLY A 22 -11.83 0.13 -7.93
N TYR A 23 -10.65 0.71 -8.23
CA TYR A 23 -9.61 0.97 -7.24
C TYR A 23 -9.83 2.30 -6.50
N TRP A 24 -10.84 2.33 -5.62
CA TRP A 24 -11.17 3.48 -4.79
C TRP A 24 -10.36 3.47 -3.49
N ASN A 25 -9.49 4.45 -3.32
CA ASN A 25 -8.74 4.63 -2.08
C ASN A 25 -8.26 6.08 -1.92
N ILE A 26 -7.75 6.41 -0.73
CA ILE A 26 -7.24 7.76 -0.43
C ILE A 26 -6.13 8.20 -1.39
N GLY A 27 -5.31 7.27 -1.89
CA GLY A 27 -4.24 7.56 -2.85
C GLY A 27 -4.79 7.97 -4.20
N THR A 28 -5.82 7.26 -4.71
CA THR A 28 -6.48 7.57 -5.98
C THR A 28 -7.13 8.95 -5.91
N ASN A 29 -7.93 9.22 -4.87
CA ASN A 29 -8.58 10.50 -4.66
C ASN A 29 -7.56 11.66 -4.55
N THR A 30 -6.49 11.47 -3.77
CA THR A 30 -5.44 12.49 -3.62
C THR A 30 -4.72 12.74 -4.94
N GLY A 31 -4.36 11.68 -5.66
CA GLY A 31 -3.71 11.79 -6.98
C GLY A 31 -4.58 12.53 -7.99
N LEU A 32 -5.89 12.25 -8.01
CA LEU A 32 -6.86 12.95 -8.85
C LEU A 32 -6.92 14.44 -8.51
N ILE A 33 -7.12 14.79 -7.23
CA ILE A 33 -7.19 16.18 -6.78
C ILE A 33 -5.91 16.94 -7.14
N VAL A 34 -4.74 16.37 -6.84
CA VAL A 34 -3.44 17.00 -7.14
C VAL A 34 -3.26 17.21 -8.64
N SER A 35 -3.60 16.21 -9.46
CA SER A 35 -3.49 16.30 -10.92
C SER A 35 -4.40 17.39 -11.49
N VAL A 36 -5.64 17.50 -11.04
CA VAL A 36 -6.58 18.56 -11.41
C VAL A 36 -6.05 19.94 -10.99
N LEU A 37 -5.51 20.07 -9.79
CA LEU A 37 -4.94 21.34 -9.32
C LEU A 37 -3.71 21.75 -10.15
N ILE A 38 -2.83 20.81 -10.51
CA ILE A 38 -1.68 21.07 -11.39
C ILE A 38 -2.18 21.54 -12.76
N PHE A 39 -3.16 20.86 -13.35
CA PHE A 39 -3.75 21.24 -14.64
C PHE A 39 -4.34 22.66 -14.59
N LEU A 40 -5.17 22.96 -13.60
CA LEU A 40 -5.79 24.28 -13.46
C LEU A 40 -4.77 25.39 -13.19
N ALA A 41 -3.80 25.14 -12.32
CA ALA A 41 -2.72 26.10 -12.03
C ALA A 41 -1.88 26.39 -13.27
N ALA A 42 -1.57 25.38 -14.07
CA ALA A 42 -0.81 25.54 -15.31
C ALA A 42 -1.62 26.29 -16.37
N LYS A 43 -2.90 25.94 -16.55
CA LYS A 43 -3.82 26.55 -17.51
C LYS A 43 -4.08 28.02 -17.20
N TYR A 44 -4.31 28.37 -15.95
CA TYR A 44 -4.66 29.71 -15.51
C TYR A 44 -3.48 30.52 -14.94
N HIS A 45 -2.25 30.05 -15.16
CA HIS A 45 -1.03 30.66 -14.62
C HIS A 45 -0.92 32.17 -14.88
N CYS A 46 -1.21 32.65 -16.11
CA CYS A 46 -1.13 34.09 -16.44
C CYS A 46 -2.14 34.89 -15.63
N GLN A 47 -3.38 34.42 -15.54
CA GLN A 47 -4.46 35.06 -14.75
C GLN A 47 -4.13 35.08 -13.26
N ILE A 48 -3.64 33.96 -12.72
CA ILE A 48 -3.20 33.88 -11.33
C ILE A 48 -2.07 34.88 -11.06
N ARG A 49 -1.05 34.93 -11.93
CA ARG A 49 0.08 35.85 -11.79
C ARG A 49 -0.37 37.32 -11.84
N GLU A 50 -1.27 37.66 -12.76
CA GLU A 50 -1.82 39.01 -12.89
C GLU A 50 -2.65 39.38 -11.66
N TRP A 51 -3.50 38.47 -11.18
CA TRP A 51 -4.27 38.66 -9.95
C TRP A 51 -3.35 38.86 -8.74
N CYS A 52 -2.35 38.01 -8.57
CA CYS A 52 -1.33 38.12 -7.53
C CYS A 52 -0.58 39.48 -7.58
N SER A 53 -0.26 40.00 -8.78
CA SER A 53 0.45 41.28 -8.94
C SER A 53 -0.37 42.51 -8.50
N ARG A 54 -1.71 42.37 -8.54
CA ARG A 54 -2.66 43.44 -8.09
C ARG A 54 -2.82 43.49 -6.59
N HIS A 55 -2.60 42.33 -5.87
CA HIS A 55 -2.80 42.20 -4.43
C HIS A 55 -1.46 42.28 -3.68
N LYS A 56 -1.02 43.52 -3.33
CA LYS A 56 0.30 43.78 -2.70
C LYS A 56 0.23 43.97 -1.18
N SER A 57 -0.92 43.71 -0.53
CA SER A 57 -1.05 43.90 0.92
C SER A 57 -0.09 42.98 1.71
N ARG A 58 0.33 43.41 2.91
CA ARG A 58 1.16 42.57 3.80
C ARG A 58 0.47 41.26 4.15
N PHE A 59 -0.84 41.30 4.37
CA PHE A 59 -1.66 40.14 4.68
C PHE A 59 -1.64 39.11 3.52
N TYR A 60 -1.79 39.55 2.29
CA TYR A 60 -1.72 38.68 1.12
C TYR A 60 -0.33 38.01 0.98
N LYS A 61 0.77 38.75 1.17
CA LYS A 61 2.13 38.18 1.14
C LYS A 61 2.33 37.12 2.21
N MET A 62 1.78 37.37 3.42
CA MET A 62 1.82 36.39 4.51
C MET A 62 1.09 35.10 4.14
N ILE A 63 -0.12 35.17 3.58
CA ILE A 63 -0.87 33.98 3.14
C ILE A 63 -0.09 33.21 2.07
N CYS A 64 0.47 33.89 1.07
CA CYS A 64 1.29 33.24 0.05
C CYS A 64 2.52 32.54 0.67
N SER A 65 3.20 33.19 1.62
CA SER A 65 4.35 32.59 2.29
C SER A 65 3.97 31.34 3.09
N ILE A 66 2.86 31.36 3.81
CA ILE A 66 2.34 30.19 4.52
C ILE A 66 2.00 29.08 3.53
N LEU A 67 1.34 29.39 2.43
CA LEU A 67 1.00 28.40 1.39
C LEU A 67 2.27 27.77 0.79
N TYR A 68 3.31 28.57 0.49
CA TYR A 68 4.58 28.03 0.02
C TYR A 68 5.25 27.10 1.05
N LEU A 69 5.24 27.47 2.33
CA LEU A 69 5.77 26.63 3.40
C LEU A 69 5.01 25.30 3.52
N VAL A 70 3.69 25.33 3.44
CA VAL A 70 2.85 24.12 3.48
C VAL A 70 3.16 23.22 2.28
N ILE A 71 3.21 23.79 1.07
CA ILE A 71 3.55 23.02 -0.14
C ILE A 71 4.95 22.41 -0.02
N ALA A 72 5.94 23.19 0.44
CA ALA A 72 7.30 22.70 0.64
C ALA A 72 7.35 21.56 1.67
N ALA A 73 6.61 21.66 2.79
CA ALA A 73 6.50 20.61 3.79
C ALA A 73 5.88 19.34 3.22
N VAL A 74 4.78 19.45 2.46
CA VAL A 74 4.13 18.29 1.80
C VAL A 74 5.08 17.61 0.80
N ILE A 75 5.78 18.39 -0.03
CA ILE A 75 6.76 17.84 -0.98
C ILE A 75 7.91 17.15 -0.22
N SER A 76 8.45 17.77 0.83
CA SER A 76 9.53 17.17 1.62
C SER A 76 9.09 15.85 2.25
N LEU A 77 7.87 15.80 2.78
CA LEU A 77 7.29 14.59 3.36
C LEU A 77 7.10 13.49 2.31
N ALA A 78 6.60 13.83 1.12
CA ALA A 78 6.46 12.89 0.00
C ALA A 78 7.84 12.36 -0.46
N VAL A 79 8.87 13.18 -0.49
CA VAL A 79 10.25 12.75 -0.83
C VAL A 79 10.80 11.81 0.24
N ILE A 80 10.63 12.15 1.52
CA ILE A 80 11.10 11.31 2.64
C ILE A 80 10.41 9.94 2.60
N THR A 81 9.07 9.91 2.54
CA THR A 81 8.32 8.64 2.52
C THR A 81 8.62 7.81 1.28
N THR A 82 8.80 8.44 0.10
CA THR A 82 9.28 7.75 -1.11
C THR A 82 10.67 7.16 -0.90
N GLY A 83 11.58 7.90 -0.30
CA GLY A 83 12.93 7.40 0.04
C GLY A 83 12.88 6.17 0.95
N LEU A 84 11.99 6.16 1.94
CA LEU A 84 11.79 5.02 2.83
C LEU A 84 11.20 3.81 2.11
N ILE A 85 10.19 4.00 1.27
CA ILE A 85 9.61 2.92 0.46
C ILE A 85 10.70 2.28 -0.41
N LEU A 86 11.54 3.09 -1.05
CA LEU A 86 12.61 2.62 -1.93
C LEU A 86 13.83 2.06 -1.18
N SER A 87 13.94 2.26 0.13
CA SER A 87 15.10 1.80 0.91
C SER A 87 15.04 0.34 1.32
N VAL A 88 13.86 -0.28 1.26
CA VAL A 88 13.66 -1.68 1.68
C VAL A 88 13.43 -2.56 0.46
N HIS A 89 14.12 -3.68 0.44
CA HIS A 89 14.07 -4.66 -0.64
C HIS A 89 13.80 -6.03 -0.07
N SER A 90 13.31 -6.94 -0.91
CA SER A 90 13.15 -8.34 -0.54
C SER A 90 14.49 -8.94 -0.08
N ASN A 91 14.47 -9.62 1.03
CA ASN A 91 15.63 -10.32 1.60
C ASN A 91 15.28 -11.75 2.04
N GLY A 92 14.08 -12.23 1.69
CA GLY A 92 13.56 -13.54 2.07
C GLY A 92 14.31 -14.66 1.37
N GLN A 93 15.19 -15.34 2.13
CA GLN A 93 15.98 -16.50 1.68
C GLN A 93 15.97 -17.62 2.71
N LYS A 94 15.42 -17.42 3.91
CA LYS A 94 15.38 -18.44 4.96
C LYS A 94 14.47 -19.59 4.53
N GLU A 95 15.02 -20.80 4.57
CA GLU A 95 14.27 -22.03 4.33
C GLU A 95 13.34 -22.35 5.50
N ASN A 96 12.18 -22.93 5.20
CA ASN A 96 11.21 -23.43 6.17
C ASN A 96 10.66 -22.40 7.19
N SER A 97 10.68 -21.12 6.87
CA SER A 97 10.01 -20.09 7.65
C SER A 97 8.49 -20.25 7.60
N THR A 98 7.78 -19.78 8.63
CA THR A 98 6.32 -19.57 8.52
C THR A 98 6.05 -18.41 7.59
N VAL A 99 5.24 -18.63 6.55
CA VAL A 99 4.91 -17.59 5.57
C VAL A 99 3.68 -16.81 6.05
N ILE A 100 3.79 -15.49 6.20
CA ILE A 100 2.65 -14.60 6.47
C ILE A 100 2.34 -13.84 5.20
N ILE A 101 1.14 -14.05 4.63
CA ILE A 101 0.69 -13.33 3.43
C ILE A 101 -0.31 -12.26 3.86
N LEU A 102 0.03 -10.98 3.59
CA LEU A 102 -0.83 -9.86 3.95
C LEU A 102 -1.88 -9.61 2.86
N GLY A 103 -3.13 -9.40 3.26
CA GLY A 103 -4.24 -9.06 2.39
C GLY A 103 -4.10 -7.71 1.68
N SER A 104 -4.81 -7.54 0.56
CA SER A 104 -4.79 -6.32 -0.26
C SER A 104 -6.08 -6.13 -1.08
N GLY A 105 -7.20 -6.55 -0.54
CA GLY A 105 -8.52 -6.39 -1.13
C GLY A 105 -9.03 -7.63 -1.87
N VAL A 106 -10.35 -7.78 -1.84
CA VAL A 106 -11.12 -8.83 -2.50
C VAL A 106 -12.07 -8.19 -3.51
N ASN A 107 -12.27 -8.82 -4.66
CA ASN A 107 -13.26 -8.39 -5.63
C ASN A 107 -14.68 -8.78 -5.18
N ASP A 108 -15.71 -8.17 -5.75
CA ASP A 108 -17.12 -8.46 -5.41
C ASP A 108 -17.53 -9.95 -5.59
N ASP A 109 -16.79 -10.69 -6.40
CA ASP A 109 -16.99 -12.13 -6.62
C ASP A 109 -16.26 -13.04 -5.61
N GLY A 110 -15.62 -12.45 -4.60
CA GLY A 110 -14.86 -13.16 -3.56
C GLY A 110 -13.44 -13.56 -3.98
N ARG A 111 -13.00 -13.23 -5.19
CA ARG A 111 -11.65 -13.53 -5.67
C ARG A 111 -10.65 -12.49 -5.24
N PRO A 112 -9.35 -12.86 -5.10
CA PRO A 112 -8.30 -11.92 -4.81
C PRO A 112 -8.26 -10.77 -5.83
N SER A 113 -8.06 -9.53 -5.35
CA SER A 113 -7.73 -8.40 -6.22
C SER A 113 -6.44 -8.67 -7.01
N ASP A 114 -6.19 -7.92 -8.08
CA ASP A 114 -4.95 -8.08 -8.86
C ASP A 114 -3.69 -7.93 -7.99
N VAL A 115 -3.70 -6.98 -7.05
CA VAL A 115 -2.58 -6.77 -6.13
C VAL A 115 -2.42 -7.94 -5.15
N MET A 116 -3.52 -8.48 -4.64
CA MET A 116 -3.47 -9.64 -3.75
C MET A 116 -3.03 -10.90 -4.49
N ARG A 117 -3.46 -11.08 -5.75
CA ARG A 117 -3.04 -12.20 -6.59
C ARG A 117 -1.52 -12.20 -6.81
N GLU A 118 -0.91 -11.05 -7.12
CA GLU A 118 0.55 -10.96 -7.26
C GLU A 118 1.30 -11.39 -5.98
N ARG A 119 0.75 -11.07 -4.79
CA ARG A 119 1.30 -11.55 -3.52
C ARG A 119 1.21 -13.06 -3.38
N LEU A 120 0.05 -13.63 -3.73
CA LEU A 120 -0.20 -15.06 -3.67
C LEU A 120 0.69 -15.82 -4.65
N ASP A 121 0.85 -15.33 -5.88
CA ASP A 121 1.73 -15.93 -6.88
C ASP A 121 3.19 -15.90 -6.42
N THR A 122 3.65 -14.78 -5.86
CA THR A 122 4.98 -14.65 -5.26
C THR A 122 5.18 -15.62 -4.08
N ALA A 123 4.15 -15.77 -3.24
CA ALA A 123 4.19 -16.74 -2.15
C ALA A 123 4.24 -18.18 -2.66
N LEU A 124 3.49 -18.53 -3.72
CA LEU A 124 3.50 -19.85 -4.34
C LEU A 124 4.87 -20.22 -4.89
N GLU A 125 5.60 -19.28 -5.51
CA GLU A 125 6.97 -19.52 -5.97
C GLU A 125 7.86 -19.95 -4.80
N TYR A 126 7.86 -19.22 -3.68
CA TYR A 126 8.62 -19.57 -2.49
C TYR A 126 8.17 -20.92 -1.90
N LEU A 127 6.86 -21.18 -1.83
CA LEU A 127 6.28 -22.39 -1.24
C LEU A 127 6.57 -23.66 -2.06
N ASN A 128 6.84 -23.55 -3.35
CA ASN A 128 7.29 -24.67 -4.19
C ASN A 128 8.65 -25.19 -3.74
N ASP A 129 9.55 -24.30 -3.36
CA ASP A 129 10.89 -24.65 -2.83
C ASP A 129 10.85 -25.01 -1.34
N ASN A 130 9.77 -24.59 -0.63
CA ASN A 130 9.58 -24.79 0.81
C ASN A 130 8.28 -25.55 1.11
N PRO A 131 8.14 -26.82 0.72
CA PRO A 131 6.88 -27.57 0.78
C PRO A 131 6.38 -27.87 2.20
N HIS A 132 7.20 -27.63 3.22
CA HIS A 132 6.85 -27.86 4.64
C HIS A 132 6.52 -26.59 5.41
N SER A 133 6.67 -25.41 4.85
CA SER A 133 6.35 -24.13 5.48
C SER A 133 4.87 -24.06 5.84
N ALA A 134 4.56 -23.64 7.07
CA ALA A 134 3.22 -23.23 7.46
C ALA A 134 2.90 -21.87 6.84
N ILE A 135 1.61 -21.59 6.61
CA ILE A 135 1.16 -20.38 5.92
C ILE A 135 0.09 -19.73 6.78
N ILE A 136 0.28 -18.46 7.13
CA ILE A 136 -0.73 -17.61 7.75
C ILE A 136 -1.22 -16.67 6.66
N VAL A 137 -2.50 -16.69 6.33
CA VAL A 137 -3.15 -15.70 5.47
C VAL A 137 -3.89 -14.72 6.35
N SER A 138 -3.53 -13.43 6.26
CA SER A 138 -4.00 -12.42 7.20
C SER A 138 -4.72 -11.28 6.49
N GLY A 139 -5.99 -11.06 6.88
CA GLY A 139 -6.86 -10.02 6.39
C GLY A 139 -8.33 -10.30 6.71
N GLY A 140 -9.00 -9.34 7.35
CA GLY A 140 -10.39 -9.44 7.76
C GLY A 140 -11.38 -9.18 6.62
N LEU A 141 -12.59 -8.77 7.01
CA LEU A 141 -13.65 -8.43 6.04
C LEU A 141 -13.24 -7.23 5.20
N ASP A 142 -13.33 -7.40 3.89
CA ASP A 142 -13.32 -6.27 2.96
C ASP A 142 -14.71 -5.59 2.96
N ASP A 143 -14.71 -4.26 2.88
CA ASP A 143 -15.94 -3.44 2.96
C ASP A 143 -16.99 -3.76 1.88
N GLN A 144 -16.66 -4.54 0.86
CA GLN A 144 -17.47 -4.70 -0.34
C GLN A 144 -18.14 -6.06 -0.56
N GLY A 145 -17.74 -7.16 0.09
CA GLY A 145 -18.17 -8.46 -0.41
C GLY A 145 -18.66 -9.51 0.58
N GLY A 146 -18.55 -9.29 1.88
CA GLY A 146 -18.88 -10.34 2.87
C GLY A 146 -17.90 -11.51 2.91
N TYR A 147 -16.82 -11.45 2.13
CA TYR A 147 -15.69 -12.38 2.17
C TYR A 147 -14.53 -11.73 2.95
N THR A 148 -13.83 -12.52 3.77
CA THR A 148 -12.58 -12.05 4.34
C THR A 148 -11.44 -12.20 3.33
N GLU A 149 -10.47 -11.30 3.40
CA GLU A 149 -9.26 -11.42 2.59
C GLU A 149 -8.56 -12.77 2.84
N ALA A 150 -8.52 -13.21 4.11
CA ALA A 150 -7.91 -14.47 4.50
C ALA A 150 -8.62 -15.70 3.87
N GLU A 151 -9.96 -15.71 3.81
CA GLU A 151 -10.71 -16.79 3.15
C GLU A 151 -10.43 -16.82 1.65
N SER A 152 -10.47 -15.66 0.98
CA SER A 152 -10.15 -15.54 -0.44
C SER A 152 -8.73 -16.01 -0.77
N MET A 153 -7.74 -15.64 0.07
CA MET A 153 -6.36 -16.09 -0.09
C MET A 153 -6.23 -17.61 0.11
N LYS A 154 -6.90 -18.16 1.12
CA LYS A 154 -6.90 -19.62 1.39
C LYS A 154 -7.45 -20.39 0.21
N ASP A 155 -8.59 -19.98 -0.32
CA ASP A 155 -9.23 -20.67 -1.44
C ASP A 155 -8.32 -20.64 -2.67
N TYR A 156 -7.72 -19.49 -2.96
CA TYR A 156 -6.73 -19.36 -4.05
C TYR A 156 -5.55 -20.31 -3.89
N LEU A 157 -4.95 -20.38 -2.70
CA LEU A 157 -3.82 -21.27 -2.43
C LEU A 157 -4.19 -22.76 -2.58
N ILE A 158 -5.39 -23.14 -2.13
CA ILE A 158 -5.89 -24.53 -2.28
C ILE A 158 -6.11 -24.85 -3.76
N GLU A 159 -6.70 -23.95 -4.55
CA GLU A 159 -6.86 -24.11 -6.01
C GLU A 159 -5.52 -24.31 -6.72
N HIS A 160 -4.42 -23.73 -6.18
CA HIS A 160 -3.05 -23.87 -6.69
C HIS A 160 -2.25 -24.99 -6.02
N GLY A 161 -2.92 -25.94 -5.36
CA GLY A 161 -2.32 -27.19 -4.88
C GLY A 161 -1.71 -27.16 -3.49
N ILE A 162 -1.87 -26.08 -2.74
CA ILE A 162 -1.44 -26.02 -1.34
C ILE A 162 -2.45 -26.79 -0.47
N LYS A 163 -1.94 -27.67 0.41
CA LYS A 163 -2.78 -28.42 1.32
C LYS A 163 -3.40 -27.52 2.39
N SER A 164 -4.70 -27.69 2.64
CA SER A 164 -5.47 -26.88 3.59
C SER A 164 -4.95 -26.96 5.03
N ASP A 165 -4.32 -28.08 5.41
CA ASP A 165 -3.75 -28.29 6.75
C ASP A 165 -2.48 -27.47 7.01
N ARG A 166 -1.89 -26.87 5.99
CA ARG A 166 -0.77 -25.94 6.10
C ARG A 166 -1.21 -24.48 6.26
N ILE A 167 -2.51 -24.16 6.03
CA ILE A 167 -3.00 -22.78 5.93
C ILE A 167 -3.78 -22.42 7.20
N TYR A 168 -3.30 -21.44 7.92
CA TYR A 168 -3.89 -20.84 9.11
C TYR A 168 -4.52 -19.51 8.76
N LEU A 169 -5.78 -19.28 9.18
CA LEU A 169 -6.48 -18.02 8.89
C LEU A 169 -6.33 -17.05 10.05
N GLU A 170 -6.01 -15.82 9.70
CA GLU A 170 -6.24 -14.64 10.51
C GLU A 170 -7.23 -13.76 9.73
N ASN A 171 -8.47 -13.71 10.17
CA ASN A 171 -9.58 -13.07 9.45
C ASN A 171 -10.31 -11.99 10.27
N GLN A 172 -9.64 -11.40 11.27
CA GLN A 172 -10.23 -10.40 12.16
C GLN A 172 -9.63 -9.01 11.98
N SER A 173 -8.45 -8.91 11.37
CA SER A 173 -7.72 -7.67 11.19
C SER A 173 -8.39 -6.69 10.22
N HIS A 174 -8.34 -5.40 10.55
CA HIS A 174 -8.84 -4.28 9.72
C HIS A 174 -7.73 -3.28 9.34
N SER A 175 -6.49 -3.56 9.71
CA SER A 175 -5.33 -2.72 9.43
C SER A 175 -4.07 -3.57 9.29
N THR A 176 -3.03 -2.99 8.66
CA THR A 176 -1.74 -3.69 8.56
C THR A 176 -1.11 -3.94 9.94
N ARG A 177 -1.33 -3.05 10.90
CA ARG A 177 -0.90 -3.26 12.30
C ARG A 177 -1.55 -4.50 12.89
N GLU A 178 -2.86 -4.62 12.77
CA GLU A 178 -3.61 -5.78 13.23
C GLU A 178 -3.25 -7.06 12.47
N ASN A 179 -2.98 -6.97 11.16
CA ASN A 179 -2.50 -8.12 10.39
C ASN A 179 -1.24 -8.72 11.01
N ILE A 180 -0.26 -7.91 11.37
CA ILE A 180 0.99 -8.39 11.98
C ILE A 180 0.75 -8.88 13.41
N GLU A 181 0.03 -8.12 14.25
CA GLU A 181 -0.27 -8.45 15.64
C GLU A 181 -1.07 -9.76 15.78
N TYR A 182 -2.11 -9.91 14.97
CA TYR A 182 -2.96 -11.10 15.05
C TYR A 182 -2.29 -12.31 14.38
N SER A 183 -1.46 -12.09 13.35
CA SER A 183 -0.62 -13.17 12.80
C SER A 183 0.38 -13.69 13.83
N GLU A 184 0.97 -12.82 14.67
CA GLU A 184 1.82 -13.26 15.79
C GLU A 184 1.03 -14.12 16.77
N THR A 185 -0.21 -13.75 17.09
CA THR A 185 -1.10 -14.54 17.95
C THR A 185 -1.39 -15.92 17.35
N VAL A 186 -1.67 -15.98 16.02
CA VAL A 186 -1.88 -17.26 15.31
C VAL A 186 -0.62 -18.12 15.35
N LEU A 187 0.55 -17.52 15.15
CA LEU A 187 1.86 -18.17 15.19
C LEU A 187 2.09 -18.85 16.55
N GLN A 188 1.87 -18.11 17.63
CA GLN A 188 2.06 -18.57 19.00
C GLN A 188 1.07 -19.69 19.39
N ASN A 189 -0.23 -19.49 19.11
CA ASN A 189 -1.29 -20.43 19.47
C ASN A 189 -1.15 -21.79 18.76
N ASN A 190 -0.56 -21.82 17.58
CA ASN A 190 -0.37 -23.04 16.80
C ASN A 190 1.06 -23.59 16.87
N HIS A 191 1.92 -23.01 17.72
CA HIS A 191 3.32 -23.44 17.89
C HIS A 191 4.10 -23.53 16.58
N LEU A 192 3.87 -22.56 15.68
CA LEU A 192 4.54 -22.51 14.37
C LEU A 192 5.99 -22.03 14.53
N ASN A 193 6.77 -22.16 13.45
CA ASN A 193 8.14 -21.65 13.44
C ASN A 193 8.14 -20.13 13.66
N ALA A 194 8.88 -19.67 14.66
CA ALA A 194 8.97 -18.24 15.03
C ALA A 194 9.71 -17.38 13.99
N SER A 195 10.51 -17.99 13.11
CA SER A 195 11.09 -17.27 11.96
C SER A 195 10.02 -17.14 10.88
N VAL A 196 9.69 -15.90 10.50
CA VAL A 196 8.61 -15.62 9.57
C VAL A 196 9.11 -14.96 8.27
N LEU A 197 8.48 -15.32 7.15
CA LEU A 197 8.61 -14.64 5.87
C LEU A 197 7.32 -13.87 5.59
N ILE A 198 7.38 -12.55 5.61
CA ILE A 198 6.23 -11.69 5.33
C ILE A 198 6.18 -11.39 3.84
N VAL A 199 5.12 -11.85 3.17
CA VAL A 199 4.86 -11.61 1.75
C VAL A 199 3.89 -10.45 1.61
N THR A 200 4.33 -9.42 0.90
CA THR A 200 3.52 -8.23 0.62
C THR A 200 4.02 -7.54 -0.66
N SER A 201 3.37 -6.46 -1.10
CA SER A 201 3.80 -5.74 -2.30
C SER A 201 5.08 -4.92 -2.06
N ASP A 202 5.91 -4.75 -3.10
CA ASP A 202 7.20 -4.03 -3.02
C ASP A 202 7.08 -2.65 -2.36
N PHE A 203 6.05 -1.88 -2.73
CA PHE A 203 5.84 -0.56 -2.13
C PHE A 203 5.51 -0.59 -0.63
N HIS A 204 5.07 -1.73 -0.11
CA HIS A 204 4.59 -1.91 1.27
C HIS A 204 5.64 -2.51 2.22
N LEU A 205 6.79 -2.95 1.71
CA LEU A 205 7.84 -3.63 2.49
C LEU A 205 8.32 -2.80 3.69
N TYR A 206 8.49 -1.47 3.52
CA TYR A 206 8.94 -0.62 4.62
C TYR A 206 7.99 -0.67 5.82
N ARG A 207 6.68 -0.49 5.60
CA ARG A 207 5.69 -0.46 6.69
C ARG A 207 5.48 -1.84 7.30
N ALA A 208 5.45 -2.90 6.49
CA ALA A 208 5.39 -4.27 6.98
C ALA A 208 6.59 -4.60 7.88
N GLY A 209 7.81 -4.26 7.47
CA GLY A 209 9.03 -4.46 8.26
C GLY A 209 9.10 -3.57 9.50
N TYR A 210 8.59 -2.33 9.42
CA TYR A 210 8.48 -1.44 10.59
C TYR A 210 7.59 -2.06 11.67
N LEU A 211 6.40 -2.54 11.29
CA LEU A 211 5.45 -3.19 12.21
C LEU A 211 5.97 -4.53 12.72
N ALA A 212 6.57 -5.37 11.87
CA ALA A 212 7.18 -6.63 12.30
C ALA A 212 8.26 -6.40 13.37
N ARG A 213 9.07 -5.35 13.24
CA ARG A 213 10.05 -4.95 14.25
C ARG A 213 9.39 -4.46 15.54
N HIS A 214 8.31 -3.69 15.43
CA HIS A 214 7.54 -3.21 16.59
C HIS A 214 7.01 -4.38 17.43
N TYR A 215 6.51 -5.44 16.78
CA TYR A 215 6.06 -6.67 17.43
C TYR A 215 7.17 -7.71 17.68
N HIS A 216 8.45 -7.34 17.52
CA HIS A 216 9.62 -8.17 17.83
C HIS A 216 9.68 -9.52 17.07
N LEU A 217 9.11 -9.60 15.88
CA LEU A 217 9.18 -10.81 15.06
C LEU A 217 10.61 -11.03 14.52
N ASP A 218 11.06 -12.28 14.42
CA ASP A 218 12.23 -12.66 13.62
C ASP A 218 11.77 -12.81 12.17
N TYR A 219 11.90 -11.75 11.38
CA TYR A 219 11.27 -11.64 10.07
C TYR A 219 12.24 -11.43 8.91
N GLU A 220 11.83 -11.92 7.77
CA GLU A 220 12.31 -11.53 6.44
C GLU A 220 11.14 -11.02 5.60
N LEU A 221 11.44 -10.30 4.54
CA LEU A 221 10.47 -9.67 3.67
C LEU A 221 10.58 -10.22 2.25
N LEU A 222 9.43 -10.52 1.64
CA LEU A 222 9.33 -10.90 0.25
C LEU A 222 8.32 -9.99 -0.46
N GLY A 223 8.80 -9.16 -1.37
CA GLY A 223 7.99 -8.22 -2.13
C GLY A 223 7.44 -8.84 -3.39
N SER A 224 6.16 -8.64 -3.63
CA SER A 224 5.53 -8.94 -4.91
C SER A 224 5.50 -7.73 -5.82
N PRO A 225 5.55 -7.90 -7.15
CA PRO A 225 5.34 -6.81 -8.09
C PRO A 225 3.95 -6.20 -7.91
N THR A 226 3.79 -4.97 -8.36
CA THR A 226 2.50 -4.28 -8.31
C THR A 226 2.07 -3.94 -9.74
N PRO A 227 0.82 -4.23 -10.12
CA PRO A 227 0.33 -3.84 -11.44
C PRO A 227 0.54 -2.34 -11.68
N TRP A 228 1.19 -2.00 -12.79
CA TRP A 228 1.67 -0.64 -13.08
C TRP A 228 0.56 0.42 -13.06
N TYR A 229 -0.67 0.04 -13.43
CA TYR A 229 -1.80 0.95 -13.54
C TYR A 229 -2.38 1.38 -12.19
N VAL A 230 -2.16 0.62 -11.11
CA VAL A 230 -2.58 0.97 -9.75
C VAL A 230 -1.42 1.50 -8.88
N LEU A 231 -0.17 1.28 -9.30
CA LEU A 231 1.01 1.63 -8.52
C LEU A 231 1.02 3.08 -8.01
N PRO A 232 0.71 4.12 -8.81
CA PRO A 232 0.68 5.49 -8.31
C PRO A 232 -0.32 5.71 -7.17
N SER A 233 -1.51 5.09 -7.24
CA SER A 233 -2.54 5.18 -6.20
C SER A 233 -2.10 4.52 -4.91
N TYR A 234 -1.55 3.31 -5.00
CA TYR A 234 -1.06 2.57 -3.84
C TYR A 234 0.19 3.21 -3.22
N TRP A 235 1.05 3.82 -4.04
CA TRP A 235 2.21 4.57 -3.55
C TRP A 235 1.81 5.75 -2.69
N ILE A 236 0.85 6.56 -3.17
CA ILE A 236 0.32 7.70 -2.39
C ILE A 236 -0.37 7.19 -1.11
N ARG A 237 -1.16 6.11 -1.19
CA ARG A 237 -1.80 5.49 -0.02
C ARG A 237 -0.75 5.04 1.01
N GLU A 238 0.36 4.47 0.56
CA GLU A 238 1.43 4.01 1.42
C GLU A 238 2.13 5.16 2.16
N MET A 239 2.32 6.31 1.51
CA MET A 239 2.83 7.51 2.19
C MET A 239 1.94 7.89 3.39
N TYR A 240 0.61 7.85 3.23
CA TYR A 240 -0.32 8.08 4.34
C TYR A 240 -0.20 7.00 5.41
N GLY A 241 -0.07 5.74 5.02
CA GLY A 241 0.11 4.62 5.95
C GLY A 241 1.36 4.77 6.81
N ILE A 242 2.50 5.12 6.21
CA ILE A 242 3.75 5.37 6.95
C ILE A 242 3.58 6.51 7.95
N LEU A 243 2.96 7.62 7.54
CA LEU A 243 2.72 8.76 8.41
C LEU A 243 1.77 8.41 9.56
N HIS A 244 0.74 7.63 9.29
CA HIS A 244 -0.18 7.15 10.31
C HIS A 244 0.55 6.32 11.37
N GLU A 245 1.41 5.38 10.97
CA GLU A 245 2.18 4.56 11.92
C GLU A 245 3.09 5.42 12.80
N TRP A 246 3.75 6.45 12.25
CA TRP A 246 4.61 7.35 13.03
C TRP A 246 3.87 8.24 14.05
N ILE A 247 2.59 8.50 13.81
CA ILE A 247 1.76 9.31 14.72
C ILE A 247 1.11 8.42 15.79
N ALA A 248 0.85 7.14 15.45
CA ALA A 248 0.18 6.18 16.32
C ALA A 248 1.13 5.51 17.34
N ASP A 249 2.45 5.57 17.10
CA ASP A 249 3.48 5.12 18.04
C ASP A 249 3.82 6.20 19.06
#